data_bac698015fa142627c873781f64849c1
#
_entry.id   bac698015fa142627c873781f64849c1
#
_cell.length_a   1.000
_cell.length_b   1.000
_cell.length_c   1.000
_cell.angle_alpha   90.00
_cell.angle_beta   90.00
_cell.angle_gamma   90.00
#
_symmetry.space_group_name_H-M   'P 1'
#
loop_
_entity.id
_entity.type
_entity.pdbx_description
1 polymer ?
#
loop_
_entity_poly.entity_id
_entity_poly.type
_entity_poly.pdbx_seq_one_letter_code
_entity_poly.pdbx_strand_id
1 'polypeptide(L)'
;NIAYQNRYRTDSLYLKEMCKSDELGEIYFAKAHALRRRAVPTWGVFLNEEEQGGGPLIDIGTHALDLTLWMMDNYEVQSVTGASFHKLSDQTDQGNAFGNWDPDKFCVEDSAFGFIRMKNGAVIMALGSITSTIIHR
;
A
#
# COMPACT_ATOMS: atom_id res chain seq x y z
N ASN A 1 4.46 -19.80 6.21
CA ASN A 1 3.22 -19.17 6.64
C ASN A 1 3.32 -17.67 6.38
N ILE A 2 2.48 -17.12 5.52
CA ILE A 2 2.41 -15.68 5.26
C ILE A 2 1.29 -15.12 6.12
N ALA A 3 1.64 -14.24 7.05
CA ALA A 3 0.69 -13.69 7.99
C ALA A 3 0.29 -12.27 7.59
N TYR A 4 -0.86 -12.10 6.98
CA TYR A 4 -1.51 -10.80 6.84
C TYR A 4 -2.21 -10.44 8.16
N GLN A 5 -1.41 -10.04 9.15
CA GLN A 5 -1.83 -9.86 10.55
C GLN A 5 -2.96 -8.82 10.71
N ASN A 6 -3.09 -7.89 9.79
CA ASN A 6 -4.16 -6.88 9.83
C ASN A 6 -5.56 -7.47 9.78
N ARG A 7 -5.73 -8.67 9.20
CA ARG A 7 -7.02 -9.39 9.20
C ARG A 7 -7.46 -9.82 10.60
N TYR A 8 -6.52 -10.01 11.53
CA TYR A 8 -6.77 -10.56 12.86
C TYR A 8 -6.89 -9.50 13.96
N ARG A 9 -6.89 -8.24 13.58
CA ARG A 9 -7.16 -7.13 14.50
C ARG A 9 -8.65 -7.13 14.87
N THR A 10 -8.97 -6.75 16.09
CA THR A 10 -10.35 -6.72 16.58
C THR A 10 -11.24 -5.81 15.74
N ASP A 11 -10.73 -4.64 15.35
CA ASP A 11 -11.43 -3.68 14.48
C ASP A 11 -11.67 -4.26 13.07
N SER A 12 -10.68 -4.96 12.52
CA SER A 12 -10.80 -5.59 11.20
C SER A 12 -11.83 -6.73 11.20
N LEU A 13 -11.84 -7.55 12.23
CA LEU A 13 -12.81 -8.63 12.38
C LEU A 13 -14.24 -8.08 12.51
N TYR A 14 -14.42 -7.02 13.31
CA TYR A 14 -15.73 -6.37 13.45
C TYR A 14 -16.22 -5.78 12.11
N LEU A 15 -15.36 -5.05 11.40
CA LEU A 15 -15.68 -4.50 10.08
C LEU A 15 -16.00 -5.60 9.05
N LYS A 16 -15.28 -6.73 9.09
CA LYS A 16 -15.58 -7.85 8.19
C LYS A 16 -16.98 -8.41 8.42
N GLU A 17 -17.41 -8.53 9.67
CA GLU A 17 -18.78 -8.98 9.96
C GLU A 17 -19.83 -7.97 9.47
N MET A 18 -19.58 -6.67 9.61
CA MET A 18 -20.46 -5.63 9.02
C MET A 18 -20.52 -5.72 7.49
N CYS A 19 -19.38 -5.97 6.83
CA CYS A 19 -19.35 -6.15 5.37
C CYS A 19 -20.14 -7.38 4.91
N LYS A 20 -20.29 -8.41 5.76
CA LYS A 20 -21.05 -9.62 5.47
C LYS A 20 -22.54 -9.50 5.78
N SER A 21 -22.94 -8.60 6.65
CA SER A 21 -24.30 -8.53 7.22
C SER A 21 -25.32 -7.82 6.33
N ASP A 22 -24.99 -7.46 5.10
CA ASP A 22 -25.80 -6.64 4.18
C ASP A 22 -26.13 -5.21 4.69
N GLU A 23 -25.68 -4.83 5.88
CA GLU A 23 -25.92 -3.48 6.43
C GLU A 23 -25.32 -2.38 5.57
N LEU A 24 -24.21 -2.66 4.89
CA LEU A 24 -23.52 -1.72 4.02
C LEU A 24 -23.98 -1.81 2.56
N GLY A 25 -24.84 -2.78 2.23
CA GLY A 25 -25.22 -3.09 0.87
C GLY A 25 -24.05 -3.55 0.01
N GLU A 26 -24.15 -3.37 -1.31
CA GLU A 26 -23.10 -3.74 -2.24
C GLU A 26 -21.87 -2.84 -2.11
N ILE A 27 -20.72 -3.42 -1.83
CA ILE A 27 -19.43 -2.71 -1.78
C ILE A 27 -18.88 -2.60 -3.22
N TYR A 28 -19.13 -1.51 -3.88
CA TYR A 28 -18.70 -1.24 -5.26
C TYR A 28 -17.46 -0.36 -5.38
N PHE A 29 -17.00 0.23 -4.26
CA PHE A 29 -15.81 1.08 -4.23
C PHE A 29 -15.02 0.94 -2.93
N ALA A 30 -13.70 0.85 -3.04
CA ALA A 30 -12.80 0.85 -1.89
C ALA A 30 -11.52 1.65 -2.15
N LYS A 31 -10.87 2.07 -1.06
CA LYS A 31 -9.55 2.70 -1.08
C LYS A 31 -8.58 1.90 -0.21
N ALA A 32 -7.55 1.34 -0.82
CA ALA A 32 -6.46 0.65 -0.16
C ALA A 32 -5.28 1.62 0.02
N HIS A 33 -5.18 2.27 1.16
CA HIS A 33 -4.14 3.26 1.43
C HIS A 33 -3.10 2.74 2.43
N ALA A 34 -1.84 2.75 2.03
CA ALA A 34 -0.70 2.46 2.87
C ALA A 34 0.31 3.61 2.77
N LEU A 35 0.17 4.60 3.65
CA LEU A 35 0.94 5.84 3.62
C LEU A 35 1.77 5.99 4.89
N ARG A 36 3.05 6.25 4.71
CA ARG A 36 3.96 6.72 5.75
C ARG A 36 4.41 8.14 5.41
N ARG A 37 4.43 9.03 6.37
CA ARG A 37 4.79 10.44 6.09
C ARG A 37 6.29 10.65 5.91
N ARG A 38 7.14 10.07 6.69
CA ARG A 38 8.60 10.20 6.71
C ARG A 38 9.18 8.97 7.39
N ALA A 39 8.92 7.83 6.80
CA ALA A 39 9.28 6.54 7.39
C ALA A 39 9.78 5.58 6.30
N VAL A 40 10.82 6.03 5.60
CA VAL A 40 11.61 5.20 4.70
C VAL A 40 12.35 4.18 5.54
N PRO A 41 12.13 2.88 5.36
CA PRO A 41 12.87 1.86 6.10
C PRO A 41 14.33 1.83 5.60
N THR A 42 15.25 2.16 6.51
CA THR A 42 16.69 2.28 6.19
C THR A 42 17.51 1.07 6.63
N TRP A 43 16.84 0.01 7.08
CA TRP A 43 17.49 -1.23 7.54
C TRP A 43 17.21 -2.40 6.58
N GLY A 44 18.04 -3.44 6.71
CA GLY A 44 17.90 -4.65 5.91
C GLY A 44 18.01 -4.37 4.42
N VAL A 45 17.12 -4.98 3.64
CA VAL A 45 17.15 -4.94 2.17
C VAL A 45 16.05 -4.06 1.56
N PHE A 46 15.30 -3.31 2.38
CA PHE A 46 14.10 -2.59 1.96
C PHE A 46 14.29 -1.58 0.81
N LEU A 47 15.51 -1.08 0.61
CA LEU A 47 15.81 -0.13 -0.46
C LEU A 47 16.52 -0.78 -1.66
N ASN A 48 16.78 -2.08 -1.60
CA ASN A 48 17.42 -2.85 -2.67
C ASN A 48 16.34 -3.61 -3.46
N GLU A 49 16.15 -3.24 -4.73
CA GLU A 49 15.12 -3.83 -5.58
C GLU A 49 15.38 -5.32 -5.87
N GLU A 50 16.63 -5.73 -6.05
CA GLU A 50 16.97 -7.13 -6.37
C GLU A 50 16.63 -8.08 -5.23
N GLU A 51 16.82 -7.63 -3.98
CA GLU A 51 16.62 -8.46 -2.79
C GLU A 51 15.19 -8.35 -2.24
N GLN A 52 14.59 -7.14 -2.28
CA GLN A 52 13.25 -6.86 -1.76
C GLN A 52 12.16 -7.12 -2.78
N GLY A 53 12.44 -6.93 -4.07
CA GLY A 53 11.50 -7.07 -5.17
C GLY A 53 10.67 -5.81 -5.48
N GLY A 54 10.80 -4.75 -4.71
CA GLY A 54 10.13 -3.45 -4.87
C GLY A 54 9.99 -2.69 -3.56
N GLY A 55 9.45 -1.49 -3.62
CA GLY A 55 9.34 -0.56 -2.52
C GLY A 55 8.01 -0.65 -1.76
N PRO A 56 7.37 0.50 -1.48
CA PRO A 56 6.19 0.58 -0.61
C PRO A 56 4.98 -0.20 -1.09
N LEU A 57 4.86 -0.50 -2.39
CA LEU A 57 3.76 -1.32 -2.86
C LEU A 57 3.88 -2.75 -2.33
N ILE A 58 5.07 -3.32 -2.37
CA ILE A 58 5.35 -4.68 -1.85
C ILE A 58 5.41 -4.69 -0.32
N ASP A 59 6.05 -3.69 0.31
CA ASP A 59 6.18 -3.63 1.77
C ASP A 59 4.83 -3.41 2.46
N ILE A 60 4.27 -2.22 2.34
CA ILE A 60 3.07 -1.82 3.09
C ILE A 60 1.78 -1.87 2.26
N GLY A 61 1.89 -1.70 0.95
CA GLY A 61 0.75 -1.69 0.02
C GLY A 61 0.05 -3.04 -0.03
N THR A 62 0.80 -4.15 0.03
CA THR A 62 0.25 -5.51 0.11
C THR A 62 -0.66 -5.69 1.31
N HIS A 63 -0.32 -5.12 2.48
CA HIS A 63 -1.16 -5.22 3.67
C HIS A 63 -2.49 -4.48 3.51
N ALA A 64 -2.47 -3.29 2.89
CA ALA A 64 -3.68 -2.52 2.65
C ALA A 64 -4.56 -3.17 1.58
N LEU A 65 -3.95 -3.64 0.49
CA LEU A 65 -4.67 -4.31 -0.59
C LEU A 65 -5.27 -5.63 -0.14
N ASP A 66 -4.50 -6.44 0.58
CA ASP A 66 -4.97 -7.70 1.15
C ASP A 66 -6.20 -7.50 2.05
N LEU A 67 -6.10 -6.55 2.97
CA LEU A 67 -7.21 -6.23 3.87
C LEU A 67 -8.45 -5.75 3.09
N THR A 68 -8.26 -4.93 2.07
CA THR A 68 -9.35 -4.41 1.23
C THR A 68 -10.05 -5.53 0.47
N LEU A 69 -9.30 -6.39 -0.22
CA LEU A 69 -9.85 -7.54 -0.95
C LEU A 69 -10.58 -8.51 -0.02
N TRP A 70 -10.01 -8.73 1.16
CA TRP A 70 -10.63 -9.57 2.18
C TRP A 70 -11.93 -8.97 2.72
N MET A 71 -11.99 -7.64 2.98
CA MET A 71 -13.22 -6.96 3.41
C MET A 71 -14.31 -7.07 2.34
N MET A 72 -13.97 -6.84 1.08
CA MET A 72 -14.89 -6.92 -0.07
C MET A 72 -15.31 -8.35 -0.40
N ASP A 73 -14.61 -9.36 0.11
CA ASP A 73 -14.73 -10.77 -0.28
C ASP A 73 -14.68 -10.98 -1.80
N ASN A 74 -13.84 -10.22 -2.48
CA ASN A 74 -13.76 -10.18 -3.92
C ASN A 74 -12.30 -10.15 -4.38
N TYR A 75 -11.86 -11.21 -5.08
CA TYR A 75 -10.51 -11.38 -5.59
C TYR A 75 -10.48 -11.48 -7.13
N GLU A 76 -11.66 -11.33 -7.78
CA GLU A 76 -11.81 -11.48 -9.21
C GLU A 76 -11.47 -10.18 -9.95
N VAL A 77 -10.17 -9.98 -10.19
CA VAL A 77 -9.65 -8.80 -10.90
C VAL A 77 -9.93 -8.92 -12.39
N GLN A 78 -10.45 -7.85 -13.00
CA GLN A 78 -10.61 -7.70 -14.45
C GLN A 78 -9.41 -7.00 -15.08
N SER A 79 -8.99 -5.87 -14.50
CA SER A 79 -7.86 -5.09 -15.02
C SER A 79 -7.22 -4.25 -13.92
N VAL A 80 -5.94 -3.96 -14.13
CA VAL A 80 -5.18 -3.05 -13.27
C VAL A 80 -4.48 -2.03 -14.16
N THR A 81 -4.52 -0.77 -13.74
CA THR A 81 -3.67 0.29 -14.29
C THR A 81 -3.03 1.06 -13.14
N GLY A 82 -1.81 1.55 -13.35
CA GLY A 82 -1.10 2.25 -12.27
C GLY A 82 0.20 2.87 -12.74
N ALA A 83 0.86 3.52 -11.81
CA ALA A 83 2.17 4.12 -12.00
C ALA A 83 2.97 4.04 -10.70
N SER A 84 4.28 3.88 -10.83
CA SER A 84 5.25 3.98 -9.75
C SER A 84 6.18 5.16 -9.97
N PHE A 85 6.74 5.68 -8.89
CA PHE A 85 7.58 6.86 -8.92
C PHE A 85 8.81 6.69 -8.04
N HIS A 86 9.93 7.29 -8.51
CA HIS A 86 11.20 7.45 -7.81
C HIS A 86 11.46 8.95 -7.73
N LYS A 87 11.06 9.60 -6.65
CA LYS A 87 11.12 11.07 -6.50
C LYS A 87 11.80 11.53 -5.21
N LEU A 88 12.13 10.62 -4.33
CA LEU A 88 12.56 10.94 -2.97
C LEU A 88 13.96 10.45 -2.65
N SER A 89 14.53 9.56 -3.44
CA SER A 89 15.86 8.99 -3.20
C SER A 89 16.93 10.08 -2.93
N ASP A 90 16.89 11.16 -3.70
CA ASP A 90 17.84 12.25 -3.62
C ASP A 90 17.50 13.32 -2.56
N GLN A 91 16.34 13.20 -1.90
CA GLN A 91 15.85 14.19 -0.92
C GLN A 91 16.25 13.82 0.52
N THR A 92 17.51 13.68 0.79
CA THR A 92 18.05 13.24 2.08
C THR A 92 17.91 14.25 3.21
N ASP A 93 17.62 15.52 2.90
CA ASP A 93 17.46 16.63 3.84
C ASP A 93 16.05 16.71 4.48
N GLN A 94 15.10 15.90 4.00
CA GLN A 94 13.69 15.95 4.45
C GLN A 94 13.46 15.40 5.85
N GLY A 95 14.45 14.77 6.45
CA GLY A 95 14.35 14.05 7.71
C GLY A 95 13.55 12.74 7.56
N ASN A 96 13.94 11.72 8.33
CA ASN A 96 13.29 10.42 8.33
C ASN A 96 13.24 9.83 9.73
N ALA A 97 12.15 9.17 10.09
CA ALA A 97 11.95 8.55 11.40
C ALA A 97 12.98 7.45 11.73
N PHE A 98 13.55 6.84 10.69
CA PHE A 98 14.48 5.71 10.80
C PHE A 98 15.92 6.08 10.43
N GLY A 99 16.26 7.38 10.43
CA GLY A 99 17.59 7.86 10.06
C GLY A 99 17.74 8.10 8.56
N ASN A 100 18.94 8.53 8.17
CA ASN A 100 19.24 8.88 6.79
C ASN A 100 19.43 7.60 5.95
N TRP A 101 19.12 7.68 4.68
CA TRP A 101 19.43 6.66 3.69
C TRP A 101 20.60 7.13 2.80
N ASP A 102 21.19 6.18 2.10
CA ASP A 102 22.17 6.39 1.06
C ASP A 102 21.42 6.48 -0.29
N PRO A 103 21.42 7.62 -0.98
CA PRO A 103 20.72 7.77 -2.26
C PRO A 103 21.12 6.73 -3.30
N ASP A 104 22.41 6.38 -3.34
CA ASP A 104 22.96 5.43 -4.31
C ASP A 104 22.44 3.99 -4.08
N LYS A 105 21.90 3.73 -2.90
CA LYS A 105 21.31 2.42 -2.51
C LYS A 105 19.81 2.40 -2.52
N PHE A 106 19.17 3.52 -2.81
CA PHE A 106 17.72 3.61 -2.86
C PHE A 106 17.23 3.29 -4.28
N CYS A 107 17.07 2.02 -4.58
CA CYS A 107 16.77 1.51 -5.92
C CYS A 107 15.30 1.15 -6.16
N VAL A 108 14.46 1.17 -5.10
CA VAL A 108 13.02 0.85 -5.20
C VAL A 108 12.19 2.10 -5.46
N GLU A 109 10.95 1.90 -5.92
CA GLU A 109 9.98 3.00 -5.99
C GLU A 109 9.68 3.53 -4.57
N ASP A 110 9.44 4.84 -4.46
CA ASP A 110 9.03 5.49 -3.21
C ASP A 110 7.52 5.68 -3.08
N SER A 111 6.83 5.60 -4.20
CA SER A 111 5.37 5.66 -4.25
C SER A 111 4.82 4.91 -5.47
N ALA A 112 3.65 4.30 -5.27
CA ALA A 112 2.91 3.63 -6.33
C ALA A 112 1.41 3.88 -6.17
N PHE A 113 0.74 4.09 -7.30
CA PHE A 113 -0.69 4.36 -7.39
C PHE A 113 -1.32 3.39 -8.36
N GLY A 114 -2.48 2.85 -8.00
CA GLY A 114 -3.17 1.90 -8.84
C GLY A 114 -4.68 2.10 -8.84
N PHE A 115 -5.28 1.75 -9.96
CA PHE A 115 -6.71 1.62 -10.13
C PHE A 115 -7.00 0.20 -10.56
N ILE A 116 -7.77 -0.52 -9.75
CA ILE A 116 -8.11 -1.92 -9.95
C ILE A 116 -9.60 -2.01 -10.25
N ARG A 117 -9.94 -2.61 -11.38
CA ARG A 117 -11.32 -2.93 -11.73
C ARG A 117 -11.57 -4.41 -11.47
N MET A 118 -12.61 -4.70 -10.71
CA MET A 118 -13.05 -6.06 -10.43
C MET A 118 -14.03 -6.55 -11.49
N LYS A 119 -14.17 -7.87 -11.66
CA LYS A 119 -15.08 -8.45 -12.67
C LYS A 119 -16.55 -8.11 -12.43
N ASN A 120 -16.97 -7.92 -11.18
CA ASN A 120 -18.34 -7.49 -10.84
C ASN A 120 -18.58 -5.99 -11.04
N GLY A 121 -17.59 -5.25 -11.53
CA GLY A 121 -17.67 -3.80 -11.76
C GLY A 121 -17.20 -2.94 -10.59
N ALA A 122 -16.94 -3.51 -9.43
CA ALA A 122 -16.36 -2.79 -8.30
C ALA A 122 -14.95 -2.26 -8.61
N VAL A 123 -14.55 -1.23 -7.88
CA VAL A 123 -13.28 -0.52 -8.12
C VAL A 123 -12.51 -0.35 -6.82
N ILE A 124 -11.19 -0.55 -6.89
CA ILE A 124 -10.27 -0.25 -5.78
C ILE A 124 -9.23 0.77 -6.26
N MET A 125 -9.08 1.86 -5.49
CA MET A 125 -7.95 2.77 -5.61
C MET A 125 -6.86 2.34 -4.63
N ALA A 126 -5.74 1.87 -5.13
CA ALA A 126 -4.59 1.45 -4.32
C ALA A 126 -3.51 2.53 -4.30
N LEU A 127 -2.93 2.76 -3.13
CA LEU A 127 -1.86 3.73 -2.92
C LEU A 127 -0.89 3.21 -1.85
N GLY A 128 0.38 3.03 -2.25
CA GLY A 128 1.49 2.75 -1.36
C GLY A 128 2.52 3.88 -1.45
N SER A 129 2.94 4.44 -0.31
CA SER A 129 4.02 5.42 -0.27
C SER A 129 4.72 5.43 1.09
N ILE A 130 6.03 5.51 1.07
CA ILE A 130 6.87 5.62 2.28
C ILE A 130 7.18 7.06 2.65
N THR A 131 6.82 8.01 1.80
CA THR A 131 6.77 9.41 2.17
C THR A 131 5.57 10.07 1.50
N SER A 132 4.71 10.67 2.27
CA SER A 132 3.64 11.50 1.74
C SER A 132 4.09 12.96 1.80
N THR A 133 4.94 13.36 0.89
CA THR A 133 5.09 14.78 0.61
C THR A 133 4.04 15.14 -0.43
N ILE A 134 2.81 15.39 0.02
CA ILE A 134 1.89 16.20 -0.75
C ILE A 134 2.53 17.58 -0.75
N ILE A 135 3.17 17.92 -1.85
CA ILE A 135 3.76 19.23 -2.05
C ILE A 135 2.60 20.20 -2.15
N HIS A 136 2.28 20.88 -1.05
CA HIS A 136 1.64 22.18 -1.13
C HIS A 136 2.72 23.18 -1.55
N ARG A 137 2.79 23.50 -2.81
CA ARG A 137 3.35 24.76 -3.29
C ARG A 137 2.27 25.82 -3.30
#